data_d0cfab7252e28836c601bc679fad3fb3
#
_entry.id   d0cfab7252e28836c601bc679fad3fb3
#
_cell.length_a   1.000
_cell.length_b   1.000
_cell.length_c   1.000
_cell.angle_alpha   90.00
_cell.angle_beta   90.00
_cell.angle_gamma   90.00
#
_symmetry.space_group_name_H-M   'P 1'
#
loop_
_entity.id
_entity.type
_entity.pdbx_description
1 polymer ?
#
loop_
_entity_poly.entity_id
_entity_poly.type
_entity_poly.pdbx_seq_one_letter_code
_entity_poly.pdbx_strand_id
1 'polypeptide(L)'
;MVDGTPQLATSFLESPVVSRGEYQYFIHPLTDGVPRVDPSLLSEVVDRMVELADMDCDVRLAPEAMGIPLATALSIRTGIPFSVIRKRRYDLEGEIELHQRTGYSDSYLYINGVSAGDRVAIVDDVVSTGGTLEATIGALRSEGVQVTEVVVVFDKSDDLQSISERLGVPIRSLLSIAVVDGVPTIR
;
A
#
# COMPACT_ATOMS: atom_id res chain seq x y z
N MET A 1 9.62 22.09 -2.26
CA MET A 1 10.41 20.87 -2.02
C MET A 1 9.52 19.97 -1.18
N VAL A 2 9.36 18.72 -1.58
CA VAL A 2 8.58 17.74 -0.80
C VAL A 2 9.42 17.42 0.44
N ASP A 3 8.95 17.89 1.61
CA ASP A 3 9.70 17.79 2.87
C ASP A 3 9.87 16.32 3.25
N GLY A 4 11.12 15.86 3.32
CA GLY A 4 11.52 14.58 3.88
C GLY A 4 11.69 13.39 2.93
N THR A 5 11.40 13.52 1.61
CA THR A 5 11.56 12.42 0.64
C THR A 5 12.17 12.86 -0.71
N PRO A 6 13.38 13.45 -0.74
CA PRO A 6 13.97 13.98 -1.96
C PRO A 6 14.31 12.90 -3.00
N GLN A 7 14.74 11.70 -2.58
CA GLN A 7 15.04 10.60 -3.50
C GLN A 7 13.77 10.04 -4.11
N LEU A 8 12.71 9.86 -3.29
CA LEU A 8 11.41 9.39 -3.76
C LEU A 8 10.82 10.36 -4.79
N ALA A 9 10.85 11.67 -4.49
CA ALA A 9 10.34 12.69 -5.41
C ALA A 9 11.10 12.69 -6.74
N THR A 10 12.43 12.66 -6.68
CA THR A 10 13.27 12.62 -7.88
C THR A 10 13.03 11.34 -8.69
N SER A 11 13.05 10.18 -8.06
CA SER A 11 12.85 8.90 -8.75
C SER A 11 11.46 8.79 -9.38
N PHE A 12 10.44 9.37 -8.75
CA PHE A 12 9.09 9.40 -9.32
C PHE A 12 9.03 10.31 -10.56
N LEU A 13 9.59 11.52 -10.49
CA LEU A 13 9.60 12.46 -11.63
C LEU A 13 10.37 11.92 -12.83
N GLU A 14 11.35 11.06 -12.62
CA GLU A 14 12.14 10.39 -13.66
C GLU A 14 11.50 9.06 -14.13
N SER A 15 10.38 8.65 -13.57
CA SER A 15 9.72 7.38 -13.91
C SER A 15 9.25 7.36 -15.36
N PRO A 16 9.54 6.30 -16.12
CA PRO A 16 8.97 6.15 -17.45
C PRO A 16 7.46 5.93 -17.35
N VAL A 17 6.73 6.54 -18.29
CA VAL A 17 5.29 6.37 -18.42
C VAL A 17 4.99 5.51 -19.66
N VAL A 18 4.17 4.50 -19.49
CA VAL A 18 3.68 3.64 -20.58
C VAL A 18 2.17 3.73 -20.69
N SER A 19 1.66 3.80 -21.91
CA SER A 19 0.23 3.81 -22.18
C SER A 19 -0.30 2.38 -22.40
N ARG A 20 -1.42 2.06 -21.75
CA ARG A 20 -2.19 0.84 -21.99
C ARG A 20 -3.63 1.23 -22.27
N GLY A 21 -3.95 1.36 -23.56
CA GLY A 21 -5.21 1.99 -23.99
C GLY A 21 -5.23 3.47 -23.58
N GLU A 22 -6.31 3.90 -22.95
CA GLU A 22 -6.45 5.26 -22.43
C GLU A 22 -5.77 5.48 -21.08
N TYR A 23 -5.28 4.41 -20.45
CA TYR A 23 -4.67 4.49 -19.12
C TYR A 23 -3.15 4.67 -19.20
N GLN A 24 -2.63 5.64 -18.46
CA GLN A 24 -1.19 5.94 -18.35
C GLN A 24 -0.64 5.39 -17.04
N TYR A 25 0.35 4.48 -17.16
CA TYR A 25 1.07 3.90 -16.04
C TYR A 25 2.47 4.49 -15.94
N PHE A 26 2.85 4.95 -14.74
CA PHE A 26 4.25 5.14 -14.43
C PHE A 26 4.84 3.81 -13.95
N ILE A 27 6.10 3.55 -14.31
CA ILE A 27 6.83 2.37 -13.85
C ILE A 27 7.88 2.84 -12.85
N HIS A 28 7.79 2.33 -11.63
CA HIS A 28 8.66 2.77 -10.56
C HIS A 28 9.19 1.58 -9.75
N PRO A 29 10.45 1.63 -9.23
CA PRO A 29 11.01 0.55 -8.42
C PRO A 29 10.14 0.09 -7.26
N LEU A 30 9.43 1.00 -6.60
CA LEU A 30 8.60 0.67 -5.43
C LEU A 30 7.19 0.20 -5.78
N THR A 31 6.73 0.37 -7.04
CA THR A 31 5.41 -0.14 -7.50
C THR A 31 5.52 -1.37 -8.38
N ASP A 32 6.67 -1.56 -9.04
CA ASP A 32 6.86 -2.63 -10.04
C ASP A 32 8.10 -3.49 -9.77
N GLY A 33 9.00 -3.07 -8.87
CA GLY A 33 10.29 -3.72 -8.67
C GLY A 33 11.26 -3.54 -9.84
N VAL A 34 10.97 -2.64 -10.79
CA VAL A 34 11.69 -2.48 -12.05
C VAL A 34 12.25 -1.06 -12.17
N PRO A 35 13.49 -0.90 -12.60
CA PRO A 35 14.49 -1.93 -12.96
C PRO A 35 15.07 -2.64 -11.74
N ARG A 36 15.13 -1.99 -10.59
CA ARG A 36 15.59 -2.51 -9.30
C ARG A 36 15.26 -1.53 -8.19
N VAL A 37 15.03 -2.02 -6.98
CA VAL A 37 14.85 -1.19 -5.80
C VAL A 37 16.21 -0.79 -5.24
N ASP A 38 16.50 0.49 -5.21
CA ASP A 38 17.73 1.01 -4.61
C ASP A 38 17.60 0.99 -3.08
N PRO A 39 18.63 0.49 -2.34
CA PRO A 39 18.59 0.43 -0.88
C PRO A 39 18.45 1.80 -0.21
N SER A 40 19.03 2.85 -0.77
CA SER A 40 18.94 4.20 -0.20
C SER A 40 17.55 4.79 -0.36
N LEU A 41 16.90 4.57 -1.50
CA LEU A 41 15.51 4.95 -1.75
C LEU A 41 14.57 4.19 -0.80
N LEU A 42 14.76 2.88 -0.66
CA LEU A 42 13.93 2.08 0.26
C LEU A 42 14.11 2.54 1.71
N SER A 43 15.34 2.84 2.13
CA SER A 43 15.61 3.35 3.49
C SER A 43 14.93 4.69 3.74
N GLU A 44 15.03 5.66 2.81
CA GLU A 44 14.36 6.97 2.92
C GLU A 44 12.85 6.79 3.08
N VAL A 45 12.24 5.95 2.24
CA VAL A 45 10.80 5.68 2.27
C VAL A 45 10.37 5.05 3.59
N VAL A 46 11.11 4.04 4.06
CA VAL A 46 10.80 3.35 5.31
C VAL A 46 10.97 4.26 6.52
N ASP A 47 12.03 5.05 6.58
CA ASP A 47 12.24 6.03 7.64
C ASP A 47 11.10 7.04 7.69
N ARG A 48 10.66 7.52 6.53
CA ARG A 48 9.54 8.45 6.45
C ARG A 48 8.20 7.82 6.79
N MET A 49 7.97 6.55 6.43
CA MET A 49 6.78 5.81 6.85
C MET A 49 6.71 5.67 8.37
N VAL A 50 7.84 5.38 9.03
CA VAL A 50 7.92 5.30 10.50
C VAL A 50 7.61 6.64 11.18
N GLU A 51 8.06 7.75 10.59
CA GLU A 51 7.76 9.09 11.12
C GLU A 51 6.30 9.51 10.91
N LEU A 52 5.69 9.08 9.81
CA LEU A 52 4.34 9.49 9.41
C LEU A 52 3.25 8.68 10.11
N ALA A 53 3.48 7.39 10.30
CA ALA A 53 2.48 6.45 10.82
C ALA A 53 2.56 6.35 12.34
N ASP A 54 1.43 6.03 12.98
CA ASP A 54 1.38 5.81 14.42
C ASP A 54 2.10 4.52 14.84
N MET A 55 2.25 3.56 13.94
CA MET A 55 2.87 2.25 14.18
C MET A 55 2.27 1.46 15.36
N ASP A 56 1.08 1.85 15.83
CA ASP A 56 0.39 1.21 16.95
C ASP A 56 -0.47 0.06 16.44
N CYS A 57 0.19 -1.05 16.11
CA CYS A 57 -0.42 -2.27 15.62
C CYS A 57 0.34 -3.50 16.10
N ASP A 58 -0.35 -4.65 16.16
CA ASP A 58 0.23 -5.93 16.54
C ASP A 58 0.94 -6.59 15.35
N VAL A 59 0.39 -6.39 14.14
CA VAL A 59 0.92 -6.94 12.88
C VAL A 59 0.64 -6.00 11.71
N ARG A 60 1.52 -5.99 10.73
CA ARG A 60 1.29 -5.32 9.45
C ARG A 60 0.78 -6.29 8.41
N LEU A 61 -0.15 -5.84 7.58
CA LEU A 61 -0.60 -6.58 6.41
C LEU A 61 -0.11 -5.90 5.14
N ALA A 62 0.49 -6.69 4.26
CA ALA A 62 1.08 -6.19 3.02
C ALA A 62 0.51 -6.94 1.82
N PRO A 63 -0.21 -6.26 0.91
CA PRO A 63 -0.64 -6.88 -0.34
C PRO A 63 0.56 -7.29 -1.20
N GLU A 64 0.48 -8.46 -1.81
CA GLU A 64 1.44 -8.83 -2.85
C GLU A 64 1.15 -8.04 -4.13
N ALA A 65 2.19 -7.56 -4.85
CA ALA A 65 3.60 -7.89 -4.68
C ALA A 65 4.38 -6.80 -3.91
N MET A 66 4.13 -5.52 -4.14
CA MET A 66 5.05 -4.45 -3.75
C MET A 66 4.86 -3.93 -2.32
N GLY A 67 3.76 -4.26 -1.65
CA GLY A 67 3.66 -4.10 -0.20
C GLY A 67 4.68 -4.93 0.58
N ILE A 68 5.11 -6.08 0.02
CA ILE A 68 6.01 -7.03 0.72
C ILE A 68 7.37 -6.42 1.06
N PRO A 69 8.14 -5.85 0.10
CA PRO A 69 9.45 -5.25 0.43
C PRO A 69 9.34 -4.09 1.42
N LEU A 70 8.27 -3.30 1.35
CA LEU A 70 8.00 -2.20 2.28
C LEU A 70 7.75 -2.75 3.70
N ALA A 71 6.83 -3.69 3.84
CA ALA A 71 6.52 -4.30 5.14
C ALA A 71 7.73 -5.06 5.72
N THR A 72 8.53 -5.71 4.89
CA THR A 72 9.77 -6.38 5.31
C THR A 72 10.75 -5.37 5.91
N ALA A 73 11.02 -4.28 5.23
CA ALA A 73 11.94 -3.25 5.70
C ALA A 73 11.41 -2.54 6.96
N LEU A 74 10.09 -2.24 7.01
CA LEU A 74 9.44 -1.71 8.19
C LEU A 74 9.51 -2.67 9.39
N SER A 75 9.32 -3.97 9.16
CA SER A 75 9.40 -4.98 10.22
C SER A 75 10.80 -5.04 10.85
N ILE A 76 11.85 -5.02 10.02
CA ILE A 76 13.24 -4.94 10.49
C ILE A 76 13.49 -3.65 11.29
N ARG A 77 12.94 -2.52 10.83
CA ARG A 77 13.14 -1.21 11.45
C ARG A 77 12.43 -1.04 12.80
N THR A 78 11.25 -1.67 12.96
CA THR A 78 10.36 -1.43 14.10
C THR A 78 10.18 -2.62 15.03
N GLY A 79 10.57 -3.83 14.60
CA GLY A 79 10.34 -5.06 15.34
C GLY A 79 8.90 -5.59 15.28
N ILE A 80 7.97 -4.90 14.57
CA ILE A 80 6.58 -5.35 14.42
C ILE A 80 6.51 -6.39 13.30
N PRO A 81 5.91 -7.57 13.54
CA PRO A 81 5.79 -8.61 12.51
C PRO A 81 4.85 -8.18 11.37
N PHE A 82 4.94 -8.87 10.24
CA PHE A 82 4.02 -8.67 9.12
C PHE A 82 3.52 -9.99 8.55
N SER A 83 2.34 -9.96 7.94
CA SER A 83 1.80 -11.02 7.10
C SER A 83 1.46 -10.48 5.71
N VAL A 84 1.36 -11.39 4.75
CA VAL A 84 1.16 -11.02 3.34
C VAL A 84 -0.26 -11.37 2.89
N ILE A 85 -0.93 -10.40 2.29
CA ILE A 85 -2.20 -10.62 1.59
C ILE A 85 -1.88 -11.23 0.23
N ARG A 86 -2.34 -12.48 0.00
CA ARG A 86 -1.96 -13.30 -1.16
C ARG A 86 -3.12 -13.49 -2.12
N LYS A 87 -2.79 -13.67 -3.39
CA LYS A 87 -3.73 -14.14 -4.43
C LYS A 87 -3.89 -15.66 -4.44
N ARG A 88 -3.12 -16.35 -3.63
CA ARG A 88 -3.11 -17.81 -3.51
C ARG A 88 -3.75 -18.24 -2.20
N ARG A 89 -4.69 -19.17 -2.29
CA ARG A 89 -5.28 -19.86 -1.16
C ARG A 89 -4.32 -20.92 -0.59
N TYR A 90 -4.30 -21.04 0.72
CA TYR A 90 -3.47 -22.02 1.45
C TYR A 90 -4.30 -23.04 2.22
N ASP A 91 -5.62 -22.83 2.35
CA ASP A 91 -6.56 -23.69 3.12
C ASP A 91 -6.13 -23.88 4.59
N LEU A 92 -5.59 -22.82 5.20
CA LEU A 92 -5.22 -22.83 6.61
C LEU A 92 -6.43 -22.50 7.48
N GLU A 93 -6.45 -23.03 8.71
CA GLU A 93 -7.44 -22.65 9.70
C GLU A 93 -7.34 -21.14 10.01
N GLY A 94 -8.48 -20.45 9.97
CA GLY A 94 -8.53 -19.00 10.17
C GLY A 94 -8.10 -18.17 8.95
N GLU A 95 -7.90 -18.79 7.78
CA GLU A 95 -7.65 -18.04 6.55
C GLU A 95 -8.87 -17.19 6.17
N ILE A 96 -8.67 -15.88 6.05
CA ILE A 96 -9.71 -14.94 5.63
C ILE A 96 -9.67 -14.83 4.10
N GLU A 97 -10.77 -15.18 3.45
CA GLU A 97 -10.96 -15.00 2.02
C GLU A 97 -11.73 -13.71 1.76
N LEU A 98 -11.27 -12.90 0.84
CA LEU A 98 -11.99 -11.72 0.38
C LEU A 98 -12.07 -11.68 -1.14
N HIS A 99 -13.21 -11.23 -1.64
CA HIS A 99 -13.45 -11.05 -3.06
C HIS A 99 -13.18 -9.59 -3.44
N GLN A 100 -12.15 -9.38 -4.25
CA GLN A 100 -11.83 -8.07 -4.81
C GLN A 100 -12.44 -7.94 -6.18
N ARG A 101 -13.38 -7.02 -6.32
CA ARG A 101 -13.97 -6.66 -7.60
C ARG A 101 -13.60 -5.23 -7.95
N THR A 102 -12.75 -5.06 -8.94
CA THR A 102 -12.43 -3.77 -9.53
C THR A 102 -13.01 -3.69 -10.94
N GLY A 103 -13.05 -2.51 -11.55
CA GLY A 103 -13.51 -2.37 -12.94
C GLY A 103 -12.72 -3.18 -13.97
N TYR A 104 -11.57 -3.74 -13.59
CA TYR A 104 -10.62 -4.43 -14.48
C TYR A 104 -10.19 -5.81 -13.98
N SER A 105 -10.49 -6.19 -12.76
CA SER A 105 -10.14 -7.50 -12.20
C SER A 105 -11.21 -8.00 -11.25
N ASP A 106 -11.45 -9.30 -11.34
CA ASP A 106 -12.28 -10.09 -10.43
C ASP A 106 -11.37 -11.17 -9.87
N SER A 107 -10.98 -11.05 -8.61
CA SER A 107 -9.99 -11.93 -7.99
C SER A 107 -10.24 -12.11 -6.50
N TYR A 108 -9.80 -13.25 -5.98
CA TYR A 108 -9.79 -13.51 -4.55
C TYR A 108 -8.44 -13.17 -3.96
N LEU A 109 -8.46 -12.65 -2.74
CA LEU A 109 -7.28 -12.45 -1.92
C LEU A 109 -7.46 -13.22 -0.61
N TYR A 110 -6.36 -13.60 0.00
CA TYR A 110 -6.31 -14.45 1.19
C TYR A 110 -5.38 -13.85 2.22
N ILE A 111 -5.85 -13.78 3.47
CA ILE A 111 -5.11 -13.24 4.59
C ILE A 111 -4.95 -14.33 5.64
N ASN A 112 -3.73 -14.52 6.12
CA ASN A 112 -3.40 -15.45 7.17
C ASN A 112 -2.61 -14.74 8.28
N GLY A 113 -2.59 -15.34 9.49
CA GLY A 113 -1.77 -14.85 10.59
C GLY A 113 -2.35 -13.63 11.31
N VAL A 114 -3.65 -13.44 11.24
CA VAL A 114 -4.42 -12.48 12.05
C VAL A 114 -5.66 -13.15 12.60
N SER A 115 -6.12 -12.66 13.75
CA SER A 115 -7.26 -13.21 14.48
C SER A 115 -8.14 -12.10 15.05
N ALA A 116 -9.35 -12.45 15.46
CA ALA A 116 -10.24 -11.50 16.12
C ALA A 116 -9.57 -10.84 17.33
N GLY A 117 -9.64 -9.53 17.40
CA GLY A 117 -9.01 -8.72 18.44
C GLY A 117 -7.64 -8.15 18.06
N ASP A 118 -6.98 -8.66 17.01
CA ASP A 118 -5.72 -8.12 16.54
C ASP A 118 -5.91 -6.70 15.97
N ARG A 119 -4.89 -5.87 16.17
CA ARG A 119 -4.79 -4.51 15.63
C ARG A 119 -3.80 -4.54 14.48
N VAL A 120 -4.25 -4.18 13.28
CA VAL A 120 -3.44 -4.28 12.07
C VAL A 120 -3.28 -2.93 11.38
N ALA A 121 -2.09 -2.69 10.84
CA ALA A 121 -1.84 -1.62 9.88
C ALA A 121 -1.63 -2.22 8.48
N ILE A 122 -2.22 -1.61 7.45
CA ILE A 122 -2.00 -2.04 6.06
C ILE A 122 -0.90 -1.18 5.46
N VAL A 123 0.07 -1.85 4.81
CA VAL A 123 1.20 -1.18 4.12
C VAL A 123 1.20 -1.58 2.65
N ASP A 124 1.14 -0.60 1.76
CA ASP A 124 1.14 -0.85 0.32
C ASP A 124 1.96 0.21 -0.45
N ASP A 125 2.18 -0.01 -1.72
CA ASP A 125 2.91 0.89 -2.60
C ASP A 125 2.06 2.07 -3.08
N VAL A 126 0.79 1.84 -3.47
CA VAL A 126 -0.05 2.88 -4.08
C VAL A 126 -1.52 2.72 -3.73
N VAL A 127 -2.17 3.84 -3.47
CA VAL A 127 -3.63 3.95 -3.44
C VAL A 127 -4.12 4.76 -4.64
N SER A 128 -5.22 4.29 -5.25
CA SER A 128 -5.91 5.00 -6.34
C SER A 128 -7.39 5.16 -5.99
N THR A 129 -8.28 4.26 -6.38
CA THR A 129 -9.72 4.34 -6.07
C THR A 129 -10.08 3.86 -4.67
N GLY A 130 -9.19 3.15 -4.00
CA GLY A 130 -9.43 2.56 -2.68
C GLY A 130 -10.26 1.27 -2.68
N GLY A 131 -10.64 0.73 -3.84
CA GLY A 131 -11.49 -0.47 -3.90
C GLY A 131 -10.87 -1.72 -3.25
N THR A 132 -9.57 -1.94 -3.44
CA THR A 132 -8.84 -3.03 -2.76
C THR A 132 -8.84 -2.85 -1.25
N LEU A 133 -8.59 -1.62 -0.78
CA LEU A 133 -8.60 -1.29 0.64
C LEU A 133 -9.99 -1.51 1.24
N GLU A 134 -11.04 -1.10 0.55
CA GLU A 134 -12.42 -1.29 0.98
C GLU A 134 -12.77 -2.76 1.20
N ALA A 135 -12.46 -3.62 0.23
CA ALA A 135 -12.67 -5.06 0.33
C ALA A 135 -11.85 -5.67 1.48
N THR A 136 -10.57 -5.29 1.59
CA THR A 136 -9.66 -5.79 2.63
C THR A 136 -10.11 -5.37 4.03
N ILE A 137 -10.41 -4.10 4.24
CA ILE A 137 -10.85 -3.56 5.53
C ILE A 137 -12.20 -4.17 5.92
N GLY A 138 -13.12 -4.32 4.96
CA GLY A 138 -14.42 -4.96 5.19
C GLY A 138 -14.28 -6.41 5.66
N ALA A 139 -13.44 -7.20 4.99
CA ALA A 139 -13.19 -8.59 5.37
C ALA A 139 -12.54 -8.70 6.75
N LEU A 140 -11.53 -7.90 7.05
CA LEU A 140 -10.86 -7.88 8.36
C LEU A 140 -11.85 -7.54 9.48
N ARG A 141 -12.67 -6.51 9.28
CA ARG A 141 -13.69 -6.12 10.27
C ARG A 141 -14.74 -7.19 10.51
N SER A 142 -15.15 -7.93 9.47
CA SER A 142 -16.13 -9.04 9.63
C SER A 142 -15.59 -10.18 10.48
N GLU A 143 -14.26 -10.35 10.51
CA GLU A 143 -13.56 -11.33 11.35
C GLU A 143 -13.12 -10.75 12.71
N GLY A 144 -13.57 -9.54 13.05
CA GLY A 144 -13.25 -8.91 14.34
C GLY A 144 -11.83 -8.36 14.46
N VAL A 145 -11.13 -8.18 13.34
CA VAL A 145 -9.80 -7.57 13.29
C VAL A 145 -9.94 -6.05 13.18
N GLN A 146 -9.19 -5.30 13.97
CA GLN A 146 -9.21 -3.85 13.96
C GLN A 146 -8.14 -3.30 13.03
N VAL A 147 -8.55 -2.62 11.94
CA VAL A 147 -7.61 -1.88 11.09
C VAL A 147 -7.36 -0.51 11.72
N THR A 148 -6.12 -0.23 12.12
CA THR A 148 -5.74 1.01 12.80
C THR A 148 -5.39 2.13 11.84
N GLU A 149 -4.66 1.80 10.76
CA GLU A 149 -4.26 2.75 9.72
C GLU A 149 -3.89 2.04 8.41
N VAL A 150 -3.79 2.83 7.36
CA VAL A 150 -3.19 2.43 6.07
C VAL A 150 -2.06 3.40 5.76
N VAL A 151 -0.89 2.87 5.37
CA VAL A 151 0.26 3.67 4.97
C VAL A 151 0.71 3.25 3.59
N VAL A 152 0.77 4.19 2.67
CA VAL A 152 1.20 3.94 1.28
C VAL A 152 2.32 4.89 0.87
N VAL A 153 3.11 4.48 -0.12
CA VAL A 153 4.13 5.35 -0.70
C VAL A 153 3.49 6.44 -1.54
N PHE A 154 2.63 6.04 -2.47
CA PHE A 154 2.02 6.95 -3.44
C PHE A 154 0.51 7.06 -3.27
N ASP A 155 0.02 8.30 -3.25
CA ASP A 155 -1.38 8.61 -3.43
C ASP A 155 -1.63 9.07 -4.87
N LYS A 156 -2.35 8.26 -5.64
CA LYS A 156 -2.81 8.53 -7.00
C LYS A 156 -4.32 8.85 -7.03
N SER A 157 -4.95 9.00 -5.89
CA SER A 157 -6.37 9.31 -5.81
C SER A 157 -6.64 10.78 -6.14
N ASP A 158 -7.87 11.10 -6.46
CA ASP A 158 -8.30 12.50 -6.61
C ASP A 158 -8.54 13.15 -5.24
N ASP A 159 -8.94 12.37 -4.23
CA ASP A 159 -9.20 12.82 -2.87
C ASP A 159 -8.98 11.68 -1.86
N LEU A 160 -7.77 11.62 -1.30
CA LEU A 160 -7.39 10.63 -0.30
C LEU A 160 -8.20 10.75 0.99
N GLN A 161 -8.55 11.97 1.37
CA GLN A 161 -9.30 12.21 2.58
C GLN A 161 -10.71 11.63 2.47
N SER A 162 -11.38 11.82 1.35
CA SER A 162 -12.70 11.22 1.08
C SER A 162 -12.65 9.68 1.15
N ILE A 163 -11.59 9.05 0.64
CA ILE A 163 -11.39 7.60 0.76
C ILE A 163 -11.22 7.21 2.23
N SER A 164 -10.38 7.92 2.98
CA SER A 164 -10.14 7.68 4.39
C SER A 164 -11.42 7.79 5.23
N GLU A 165 -12.21 8.84 5.01
CA GLU A 165 -13.50 9.06 5.68
C GLU A 165 -14.51 7.96 5.35
N ARG A 166 -14.63 7.58 4.08
CA ARG A 166 -15.53 6.51 3.62
C ARG A 166 -15.17 5.16 4.23
N LEU A 167 -13.88 4.86 4.36
CA LEU A 167 -13.40 3.61 4.93
C LEU A 167 -13.37 3.64 6.47
N GLY A 168 -13.41 4.83 7.07
CA GLY A 168 -13.32 5.02 8.52
C GLY A 168 -11.99 4.54 9.10
N VAL A 169 -10.90 4.72 8.33
CA VAL A 169 -9.53 4.36 8.70
C VAL A 169 -8.60 5.47 8.21
N PRO A 170 -7.68 5.98 9.03
CA PRO A 170 -6.67 6.92 8.59
C PRO A 170 -5.83 6.33 7.45
N ILE A 171 -5.72 7.06 6.33
CA ILE A 171 -4.84 6.70 5.22
C ILE A 171 -3.78 7.78 5.08
N ARG A 172 -2.52 7.37 5.12
CA ARG A 172 -1.36 8.26 5.02
C ARG A 172 -0.55 7.90 3.79
N SER A 173 -0.11 8.90 3.05
CA SER A 173 0.77 8.73 1.88
C SER A 173 2.02 9.58 2.01
N LEU A 174 3.12 9.14 1.43
CA LEU A 174 4.36 9.91 1.41
C LEU A 174 4.34 10.96 0.31
N LEU A 175 3.73 10.65 -0.83
CA LEU A 175 3.74 11.50 -2.00
C LEU A 175 2.40 11.43 -2.74
N SER A 176 1.75 12.59 -2.93
CA SER A 176 0.56 12.67 -3.79
C SER A 176 1.00 12.95 -5.23
N ILE A 177 0.51 12.13 -6.16
CA ILE A 177 1.02 12.06 -7.52
C ILE A 177 -0.10 12.07 -8.57
N ALA A 178 0.28 12.46 -9.79
CA ALA A 178 -0.52 12.29 -10.99
C ALA A 178 0.38 11.95 -12.19
N VAL A 179 -0.23 11.45 -13.26
CA VAL A 179 0.36 11.46 -14.60
C VAL A 179 -0.49 12.38 -15.46
N VAL A 180 0.09 13.48 -15.89
CA VAL A 180 -0.59 14.50 -16.69
C VAL A 180 0.08 14.58 -18.05
N ASP A 181 -0.67 14.32 -19.11
CA ASP A 181 -0.16 14.31 -20.50
C ASP A 181 1.10 13.44 -20.70
N GLY A 182 1.15 12.30 -20.02
CA GLY A 182 2.30 11.39 -20.06
C GLY A 182 3.48 11.80 -19.20
N VAL A 183 3.33 12.80 -18.33
CA VAL A 183 4.41 13.31 -17.47
C VAL A 183 4.09 13.03 -16.00
N PRO A 184 5.01 12.37 -15.25
CA PRO A 184 4.88 12.24 -13.80
C PRO A 184 4.85 13.62 -13.13
N THR A 185 3.86 13.83 -12.27
CA THR A 185 3.63 15.14 -11.62
C THR A 185 3.33 14.93 -10.14
N ILE A 186 3.99 15.69 -9.27
CA ILE A 186 3.72 15.72 -7.82
C ILE A 186 2.66 16.79 -7.58
N ARG A 187 1.66 16.47 -6.75
CA ARG A 187 0.56 17.37 -6.36
C ARG A 187 0.84 18.12 -5.07
#